data_8ca2118ce64fd94a672d81e1f49a2c98
#
_entry.id   8ca2118ce64fd94a672d81e1f49a2c98
#
_cell.length_a   1.000
_cell.length_b   1.000
_cell.length_c   1.000
_cell.angle_alpha   90.00
_cell.angle_beta   90.00
_cell.angle_gamma   90.00
#
_symmetry.space_group_name_H-M   'P 1'
#
loop_
_entity.id
_entity.type
_entity.pdbx_description
1 polymer ?
#
loop_
_entity_poly.entity_id
_entity_poly.type
_entity_poly.pdbx_seq_one_letter_code
_entity_poly.pdbx_strand_id
1 'polypeptide(L)'
;MPTNDWAAEFNQRAAGSMIADHGTNFRTVTAERAVLELDFKPSLTQLTGIFHAGAIIALADEACTALAAAHAMGEGGWDPAKFPLTVQLSANLIRNTNRGTIRAEATPLHRGRTTAVVRTEVRDQDAKLLAVVTATLVLPSAGAKSG
;
A
#
# COMPACT_ATOMS: atom_id res chain seq x y z
N MET A 1 18.42 8.28 -14.40
CA MET A 1 17.02 8.65 -14.68
C MET A 1 16.28 8.77 -13.37
N PRO A 2 15.64 9.90 -13.08
CA PRO A 2 14.78 9.95 -11.90
C PRO A 2 13.65 8.94 -12.08
N THR A 3 13.50 8.06 -11.11
CA THR A 3 12.33 7.19 -11.02
C THR A 3 11.11 8.07 -10.80
N ASN A 4 10.06 7.84 -11.58
CA ASN A 4 8.82 8.60 -11.43
C ASN A 4 8.21 8.28 -10.05
N ASP A 5 8.09 9.29 -9.21
CA ASP A 5 7.42 9.15 -7.91
C ASP A 5 5.95 9.54 -8.05
N TRP A 6 5.08 8.57 -7.83
CA TRP A 6 3.65 8.70 -8.01
C TRP A 6 2.90 9.18 -6.74
N ALA A 7 3.60 9.51 -5.66
CA ALA A 7 2.95 9.82 -4.38
C ALA A 7 1.90 10.92 -4.49
N ALA A 8 2.22 12.04 -5.15
CA ALA A 8 1.27 13.15 -5.33
C ALA A 8 0.03 12.72 -6.12
N GLU A 9 0.22 11.94 -7.18
CA GLU A 9 -0.87 11.39 -8.01
C GLU A 9 -1.79 10.49 -7.20
N PHE A 10 -1.22 9.58 -6.40
CA PHE A 10 -2.00 8.69 -5.54
C PHE A 10 -2.79 9.45 -4.48
N ASN A 11 -2.17 10.44 -3.81
CA ASN A 11 -2.86 11.27 -2.83
C ASN A 11 -4.04 12.02 -3.47
N GLN A 12 -3.86 12.55 -4.67
CA GLN A 12 -4.93 13.25 -5.38
C GLN A 12 -6.07 12.31 -5.75
N ARG A 13 -5.75 11.12 -6.26
CA ARG A 13 -6.76 10.14 -6.70
C ARG A 13 -7.46 9.44 -5.56
N ALA A 14 -6.88 9.43 -4.38
CA ALA A 14 -7.48 8.82 -3.20
C ALA A 14 -8.73 9.56 -2.71
N ALA A 15 -8.92 10.82 -3.09
CA ALA A 15 -10.08 11.62 -2.66
C ALA A 15 -11.41 10.90 -2.94
N GLY A 16 -12.26 10.80 -1.91
CA GLY A 16 -13.54 10.12 -2.00
C GLY A 16 -13.49 8.59 -1.87
N SER A 17 -12.34 8.03 -1.59
CA SER A 17 -12.17 6.59 -1.40
C SER A 17 -11.96 6.20 0.06
N MET A 18 -12.00 4.90 0.35
CA MET A 18 -11.67 4.34 1.66
C MET A 18 -10.26 4.74 2.11
N ILE A 19 -9.33 4.86 1.17
CA ILE A 19 -7.94 5.27 1.44
C ILE A 19 -7.92 6.64 2.12
N ALA A 20 -8.63 7.62 1.53
CA ALA A 20 -8.74 8.96 2.09
C ALA A 20 -9.52 8.98 3.39
N ASP A 21 -10.59 8.18 3.52
CA ASP A 21 -11.38 8.08 4.75
C ASP A 21 -10.55 7.56 5.93
N HIS A 22 -9.65 6.61 5.68
CA HIS A 22 -8.69 6.15 6.70
C HIS A 22 -7.64 7.21 7.03
N GLY A 23 -7.32 8.08 6.09
CA GLY A 23 -6.31 9.11 6.24
C GLY A 23 -4.91 8.67 5.78
N THR A 24 -4.82 7.66 4.93
CA THR A 24 -3.56 7.21 4.35
C THR A 24 -2.90 8.32 3.56
N ASN A 25 -1.61 8.54 3.82
CA ASN A 25 -0.79 9.52 3.12
C ASN A 25 0.35 8.80 2.40
N PHE A 26 0.38 8.93 1.07
CA PHE A 26 1.46 8.39 0.24
C PHE A 26 2.65 9.36 0.29
N ARG A 27 3.78 8.87 0.79
CA ARG A 27 5.04 9.65 0.90
C ARG A 27 5.97 9.42 -0.27
N THR A 28 6.10 8.16 -0.70
CA THR A 28 6.91 7.73 -1.83
C THR A 28 6.18 6.60 -2.52
N VAL A 29 6.11 6.63 -3.84
CA VAL A 29 5.53 5.55 -4.64
C VAL A 29 6.35 5.39 -5.91
N THR A 30 7.26 4.42 -5.89
CA THR A 30 8.08 4.03 -7.04
C THR A 30 7.99 2.52 -7.24
N ALA A 31 8.53 2.02 -8.34
CA ALA A 31 8.58 0.57 -8.60
C ALA A 31 9.55 -0.18 -7.67
N GLU A 32 10.42 0.53 -6.98
CA GLU A 32 11.40 -0.04 -6.05
C GLU A 32 10.98 0.07 -4.59
N ARG A 33 10.13 1.05 -4.28
CA ARG A 33 9.76 1.35 -2.90
C ARG A 33 8.47 2.15 -2.84
N ALA A 34 7.58 1.77 -1.91
CA ALA A 34 6.44 2.61 -1.56
C ALA A 34 6.43 2.83 -0.05
N VAL A 35 6.20 4.07 0.36
CA VAL A 35 6.12 4.48 1.77
C VAL A 35 4.82 5.21 1.98
N LEU A 36 4.00 4.69 2.89
CA LEU A 36 2.71 5.24 3.27
C LEU A 36 2.68 5.46 4.78
N GLU A 37 1.97 6.47 5.21
CA GLU A 37 1.78 6.79 6.62
C GLU A 37 0.30 6.87 6.96
N LEU A 38 -0.04 6.50 8.19
CA LEU A 38 -1.40 6.53 8.72
C LEU A 38 -1.37 6.96 10.18
N ASP A 39 -2.05 8.08 10.47
CA ASP A 39 -2.16 8.58 11.83
C ASP A 39 -3.20 7.79 12.61
N PHE A 40 -2.89 7.54 13.89
CA PHE A 40 -3.86 6.95 14.80
C PHE A 40 -5.09 7.87 14.95
N LYS A 41 -6.27 7.28 14.86
CA LYS A 41 -7.53 7.96 15.19
C LYS A 41 -8.57 6.95 15.68
N PRO A 42 -9.55 7.38 16.49
CA PRO A 42 -10.53 6.46 17.09
C PRO A 42 -11.30 5.61 16.09
N SER A 43 -11.58 6.13 14.89
CA SER A 43 -12.31 5.38 13.85
C SER A 43 -11.51 4.22 13.25
N LEU A 44 -10.21 4.09 13.55
CA LEU A 44 -9.34 3.01 13.08
C LEU A 44 -9.06 1.99 14.17
N THR A 45 -9.77 2.06 15.29
CA THR A 45 -9.53 1.17 16.45
C THR A 45 -10.45 -0.05 16.45
N GLN A 46 -9.96 -1.10 17.10
CA GLN A 46 -10.79 -2.22 17.51
C GLN A 46 -11.38 -1.93 18.91
N LEU A 47 -12.07 -2.90 19.51
CA LEU A 47 -12.89 -2.70 20.72
C LEU A 47 -12.08 -2.30 21.97
N THR A 48 -10.78 -2.49 22.03
CA THR A 48 -9.93 -2.15 23.18
C THR A 48 -9.08 -0.89 22.96
N GLY A 49 -9.31 -0.15 21.88
CA GLY A 49 -8.69 1.17 21.66
C GLY A 49 -7.30 1.15 21.02
N ILE A 50 -6.86 0.03 20.49
CA ILE A 50 -5.65 -0.06 19.67
C ILE A 50 -6.05 -0.13 18.20
N PHE A 51 -5.11 -0.01 17.27
CA PHE A 51 -5.41 -0.15 15.84
C PHE A 51 -6.14 -1.46 15.56
N HIS A 52 -7.20 -1.37 14.77
CA HIS A 52 -7.83 -2.56 14.22
C HIS A 52 -6.85 -3.26 13.27
N ALA A 53 -6.72 -4.57 13.37
CA ALA A 53 -5.83 -5.34 12.49
C ALA A 53 -6.13 -5.07 11.01
N GLY A 54 -7.41 -4.93 10.66
CA GLY A 54 -7.84 -4.57 9.31
C GLY A 54 -7.30 -3.23 8.82
N ALA A 55 -7.14 -2.24 9.70
CA ALA A 55 -6.56 -0.95 9.33
C ALA A 55 -5.07 -1.09 9.00
N ILE A 56 -4.33 -1.88 9.78
CA ILE A 56 -2.92 -2.16 9.53
C ILE A 56 -2.75 -2.92 8.21
N ILE A 57 -3.58 -3.95 7.98
CA ILE A 57 -3.56 -4.75 6.75
C ILE A 57 -3.95 -3.89 5.55
N ALA A 58 -4.96 -3.01 5.67
CA ALA A 58 -5.35 -2.11 4.60
C ALA A 58 -4.18 -1.19 4.19
N LEU A 59 -3.49 -0.59 5.16
CA LEU A 59 -2.32 0.25 4.89
C LEU A 59 -1.23 -0.54 4.16
N ALA A 60 -0.96 -1.75 4.60
CA ALA A 60 0.06 -2.61 3.97
C ALA A 60 -0.34 -3.01 2.55
N ASP A 61 -1.61 -3.36 2.33
CA ASP A 61 -2.13 -3.69 1.00
C ASP A 61 -2.06 -2.49 0.05
N GLU A 62 -2.41 -1.30 0.55
CA GLU A 62 -2.29 -0.04 -0.21
C GLU A 62 -0.83 0.20 -0.64
N ALA A 63 0.14 -0.06 0.25
CA ALA A 63 1.55 0.08 -0.06
C ALA A 63 2.02 -0.93 -1.12
N CYS A 64 1.62 -2.20 -0.98
CA CYS A 64 1.91 -3.24 -1.97
C CYS A 64 1.33 -2.88 -3.34
N THR A 65 0.07 -2.45 -3.37
CA THR A 65 -0.63 -2.07 -4.59
C THR A 65 0.01 -0.85 -5.25
N ALA A 66 0.37 0.16 -4.46
CA ALA A 66 1.02 1.37 -4.97
C ALA A 66 2.34 1.06 -5.69
N LEU A 67 3.19 0.23 -5.06
CA LEU A 67 4.45 -0.19 -5.69
C LEU A 67 4.19 -0.98 -6.98
N ALA A 68 3.28 -1.94 -6.95
CA ALA A 68 2.94 -2.74 -8.13
C ALA A 68 2.35 -1.87 -9.25
N ALA A 69 1.55 -0.86 -8.91
CA ALA A 69 1.00 0.09 -9.87
C ALA A 69 2.10 0.94 -10.52
N ALA A 70 3.04 1.45 -9.72
CA ALA A 70 4.19 2.19 -10.25
C ALA A 70 5.01 1.33 -11.22
N HIS A 71 5.19 0.05 -10.91
CA HIS A 71 5.85 -0.90 -11.80
C HIS A 71 5.05 -1.11 -13.10
N ALA A 72 3.75 -1.35 -13.00
CA ALA A 72 2.90 -1.64 -14.15
C ALA A 72 2.72 -0.45 -15.10
N MET A 73 2.61 0.75 -14.54
CA MET A 73 2.42 1.97 -15.33
C MET A 73 3.72 2.50 -15.93
N GLY A 74 4.85 2.28 -15.25
CA GLY A 74 6.17 2.70 -15.71
C GLY A 74 6.21 4.20 -15.98
N GLU A 75 6.67 4.59 -17.18
CA GLU A 75 6.75 6.00 -17.60
C GLU A 75 5.53 6.47 -18.39
N GLY A 76 4.55 5.60 -18.61
CA GLY A 76 3.42 5.84 -19.51
C GLY A 76 2.31 6.74 -18.99
N GLY A 77 2.40 7.21 -17.74
CA GLY A 77 1.33 7.97 -17.11
C GLY A 77 0.24 7.08 -16.49
N TRP A 78 -0.72 7.70 -15.84
CA TRP A 78 -1.80 6.98 -15.18
C TRP A 78 -2.67 6.23 -16.19
N ASP A 79 -2.83 4.94 -15.98
CA ASP A 79 -3.69 4.08 -16.80
C ASP A 79 -4.46 3.12 -15.90
N PRO A 80 -5.77 3.35 -15.67
CA PRO A 80 -6.57 2.48 -14.81
C PRO A 80 -6.67 1.03 -15.32
N ALA A 81 -6.45 0.79 -16.61
CA ALA A 81 -6.45 -0.55 -17.18
C ALA A 81 -5.26 -1.38 -16.72
N LYS A 82 -4.20 -0.73 -16.25
CA LYS A 82 -3.00 -1.38 -15.71
C LYS A 82 -2.98 -1.48 -14.19
N PHE A 83 -4.03 -1.00 -13.53
CA PHE A 83 -4.04 -0.98 -12.06
C PHE A 83 -4.05 -2.39 -11.50
N PRO A 84 -3.13 -2.73 -10.58
CA PRO A 84 -3.01 -4.09 -10.05
C PRO A 84 -4.20 -4.49 -9.19
N LEU A 85 -4.43 -5.80 -9.12
CA LEU A 85 -5.45 -6.38 -8.25
C LEU A 85 -4.78 -7.35 -7.29
N THR A 86 -4.94 -7.11 -6.00
CA THR A 86 -4.49 -8.03 -4.96
C THR A 86 -5.31 -9.31 -4.99
N VAL A 87 -4.65 -10.46 -5.13
CA VAL A 87 -5.32 -11.77 -5.18
C VAL A 87 -4.95 -12.64 -3.99
N GLN A 88 -3.92 -12.29 -3.23
CA GLN A 88 -3.53 -13.02 -2.03
C GLN A 88 -2.79 -12.08 -1.08
N LEU A 89 -3.11 -12.18 0.21
CA LEU A 89 -2.44 -11.49 1.30
C LEU A 89 -2.05 -12.51 2.38
N SER A 90 -0.83 -12.40 2.86
CA SER A 90 -0.37 -13.12 4.05
C SER A 90 0.14 -12.09 5.06
N ALA A 91 -0.47 -12.05 6.22
CA ALA A 91 -0.17 -11.04 7.23
C ALA A 91 0.24 -11.70 8.55
N ASN A 92 1.35 -11.23 9.12
CA ASN A 92 1.75 -11.54 10.48
C ASN A 92 1.68 -10.25 11.29
N LEU A 93 0.76 -10.20 12.26
CA LEU A 93 0.59 -9.07 13.15
C LEU A 93 1.35 -9.36 14.44
N ILE A 94 2.40 -8.58 14.69
CA ILE A 94 3.40 -8.87 15.73
C ILE A 94 3.18 -8.01 16.96
N ARG A 95 2.89 -6.72 16.76
CA ARG A 95 2.63 -5.72 17.81
C ARG A 95 1.52 -4.79 17.38
N ASN A 96 1.06 -3.98 18.31
CA ASN A 96 0.09 -2.93 18.02
C ASN A 96 0.46 -1.64 18.78
N THR A 97 -0.25 -0.57 18.48
CA THR A 97 -0.10 0.71 19.15
C THR A 97 -1.44 1.42 19.23
N ASN A 98 -1.55 2.38 20.13
CA ASN A 98 -2.74 3.20 20.32
C ASN A 98 -2.45 4.70 20.14
N ARG A 99 -1.37 5.04 19.46
CA ARG A 99 -0.94 6.43 19.29
C ARG A 99 -0.01 6.61 18.11
N GLY A 100 0.13 7.86 17.70
CA GLY A 100 1.14 8.28 16.75
C GLY A 100 0.84 7.87 15.31
N THR A 101 1.86 7.88 14.49
CA THR A 101 1.79 7.55 13.08
C THR A 101 2.43 6.20 12.83
N ILE A 102 1.73 5.31 12.16
CA ILE A 102 2.31 4.06 11.65
C ILE A 102 2.76 4.25 10.21
N ARG A 103 3.81 3.54 9.83
CA ARG A 103 4.44 3.66 8.52
C ARG A 103 4.59 2.31 7.87
N ALA A 104 4.04 2.19 6.67
CA ALA A 104 4.20 1.01 5.82
C ALA A 104 5.28 1.28 4.80
N GLU A 105 6.20 0.34 4.66
CA GLU A 105 7.25 0.39 3.65
C GLU A 105 7.24 -0.90 2.83
N ALA A 106 6.90 -0.76 1.56
CA ALA A 106 6.82 -1.86 0.61
C ALA A 106 8.09 -1.96 -0.23
N THR A 107 8.55 -3.19 -0.42
CA THR A 107 9.68 -3.51 -1.31
C THR A 107 9.30 -4.70 -2.18
N PRO A 108 9.76 -4.77 -3.45
CA PRO A 108 9.39 -5.86 -4.34
C PRO A 108 10.18 -7.12 -4.03
N LEU A 109 9.48 -8.26 -4.00
CA LEU A 109 10.09 -9.60 -4.05
C LEU A 109 10.17 -10.11 -5.48
N HIS A 110 9.14 -9.78 -6.29
CA HIS A 110 9.07 -10.14 -7.69
C HIS A 110 8.27 -9.09 -8.46
N ARG A 111 8.83 -8.61 -9.54
CA ARG A 111 8.16 -7.69 -10.47
C ARG A 111 8.16 -8.33 -11.85
N GLY A 112 7.08 -9.04 -12.16
CA GLY A 112 6.91 -9.71 -13.43
C GLY A 112 6.05 -8.90 -14.40
N ARG A 113 5.76 -9.53 -15.52
CA ARG A 113 4.89 -8.97 -16.56
C ARG A 113 3.41 -9.14 -16.22
N THR A 114 3.05 -10.23 -15.56
CA THR A 114 1.65 -10.57 -15.25
C THR A 114 1.35 -10.61 -13.77
N THR A 115 2.38 -10.75 -12.94
CA THR A 115 2.24 -10.78 -11.47
C THR A 115 3.38 -10.01 -10.81
N ALA A 116 3.07 -9.48 -9.62
CA ALA A 116 4.07 -8.94 -8.70
C ALA A 116 3.85 -9.57 -7.33
N VAL A 117 4.94 -9.76 -6.59
CA VAL A 117 4.90 -10.15 -5.19
C VAL A 117 5.65 -9.07 -4.41
N VAL A 118 4.98 -8.49 -3.43
CA VAL A 118 5.49 -7.33 -2.69
C VAL A 118 5.44 -7.63 -1.20
N ARG A 119 6.50 -7.27 -0.49
CA ARG A 119 6.57 -7.37 0.96
C ARG A 119 6.49 -5.99 1.57
N THR A 120 5.66 -5.84 2.60
CA THR A 120 5.52 -4.60 3.36
C THR A 120 5.80 -4.85 4.83
N GLU A 121 6.62 -3.99 5.44
CA GLU A 121 6.77 -3.90 6.87
C GLU A 121 6.03 -2.66 7.37
N VAL A 122 5.25 -2.84 8.44
CA VAL A 122 4.57 -1.72 9.11
C VAL A 122 5.22 -1.51 10.47
N ARG A 123 5.64 -0.27 10.73
CA ARG A 123 6.31 0.12 11.97
C ARG A 123 5.58 1.26 12.65
N ASP A 124 5.68 1.34 13.98
CA ASP A 124 5.16 2.47 14.73
C ASP A 124 6.12 3.67 14.71
N GLN A 125 5.76 4.75 15.40
CA GLN A 125 6.54 5.98 15.45
C GLN A 125 7.92 5.80 16.12
N ASP A 126 8.09 4.73 16.91
CA ASP A 126 9.36 4.39 17.56
C ASP A 126 10.13 3.33 16.73
N ALA A 127 9.74 3.13 15.48
CA ALA A 127 10.33 2.18 14.53
C ALA A 127 10.18 0.70 14.96
N LYS A 128 9.26 0.39 15.87
CA LYS A 128 8.99 -0.99 16.27
C LYS A 128 8.13 -1.68 15.22
N LEU A 129 8.50 -2.89 14.86
CA LEU A 129 7.77 -3.67 13.86
C LEU A 129 6.40 -4.09 14.39
N LEU A 130 5.34 -3.65 13.70
CA LEU A 130 3.96 -4.01 14.01
C LEU A 130 3.47 -5.20 13.19
N ALA A 131 3.81 -5.22 11.91
CA ALA A 131 3.33 -6.26 11.01
C ALA A 131 4.27 -6.47 9.83
N VAL A 132 4.22 -7.68 9.28
CA VAL A 132 4.82 -8.03 7.99
C VAL A 132 3.72 -8.61 7.11
N VAL A 133 3.56 -8.05 5.93
CA VAL A 133 2.54 -8.47 4.97
C VAL A 133 3.21 -8.76 3.63
N THR A 134 2.85 -9.88 3.04
CA THR A 134 3.25 -10.22 1.67
C THR A 134 1.99 -10.32 0.81
N ALA A 135 1.99 -9.63 -0.31
CA ALA A 135 0.87 -9.61 -1.25
C ALA A 135 1.30 -10.16 -2.62
N THR A 136 0.42 -10.93 -3.23
CA THR A 136 0.50 -11.27 -4.64
C THR A 136 -0.54 -10.46 -5.40
N LEU A 137 -0.11 -9.79 -6.47
CA LEU A 137 -0.98 -8.93 -7.28
C LEU A 137 -0.93 -9.37 -8.73
N VAL A 138 -2.09 -9.37 -9.36
CA VAL A 138 -2.19 -9.55 -10.80
C VAL A 138 -2.04 -8.21 -11.48
N LEU A 139 -1.22 -8.16 -12.52
CA LEU A 139 -0.98 -6.97 -13.32
C LEU A 139 -1.75 -7.10 -14.63
N PRO A 140 -2.95 -6.45 -14.77
CA PRO A 140 -3.69 -6.48 -16.02
C PRO A 140 -2.89 -5.84 -17.15
N SER A 141 -2.99 -6.42 -18.35
CA SER A 141 -2.36 -5.81 -19.53
C SER A 141 -3.19 -4.66 -20.06
N ALA A 142 -2.53 -3.64 -20.62
CA ALA A 142 -3.21 -2.56 -21.34
C ALA A 142 -4.14 -3.14 -22.41
N GLY A 143 -5.42 -2.74 -22.39
CA GLY A 143 -6.43 -3.25 -23.32
C GLY A 143 -7.14 -4.53 -22.87
N ALA A 144 -6.85 -5.05 -21.66
CA ALA A 144 -7.67 -6.11 -21.07
C ALA A 144 -9.06 -5.53 -20.75
N LYS A 145 -10.11 -6.16 -21.31
CA LYS A 145 -11.48 -5.76 -21.00
C LYS A 145 -11.81 -6.21 -19.59
N SER A 146 -12.29 -5.26 -18.76
CA SER A 146 -12.89 -5.61 -17.49
C SER A 146 -14.09 -6.51 -17.77
N GLY A 147 -14.00 -7.75 -17.33
CA GLY A 147 -15.12 -8.67 -17.39
C GLY A 147 -16.19 -8.35 -16.36
#